data_5acd15f505d2f5fb48bd58e8cbae052c
#
_entry.id   5acd15f505d2f5fb48bd58e8cbae052c
#
_cell.length_a   1.000
_cell.length_b   1.000
_cell.length_c   1.000
_cell.angle_alpha   90.00
_cell.angle_beta   90.00
_cell.angle_gamma   90.00
#
_symmetry.space_group_name_H-M   'P 1'
#
loop_
_entity.id
_entity.type
_entity.pdbx_description
1 polymer ?
#
loop_
_entity_poly.entity_id
_entity_poly.type
_entity_poly.pdbx_seq_one_letter_code
_entity_poly.pdbx_strand_id
1 'polypeptide(L)'
;MPLLIKSLKLTKEQTQQRIDYWHAVEYLGKIVESSSQQGKPKTQWLKTQKNRLYRGEIGTVVIAIRELIGEKPSKEQTTWLNYFVNHGLTHRRMDYSVSLTDHLPIGSGAIESAVRRVINLRVKSNATYWLRENAETIIRFRAWIKAGRAKQLFHQTTYVTPELAV
;
A
#
# COMPACT_ATOMS: atom_id res chain seq x y z
N MET A 1 0.24 -10.57 -12.69
CA MET A 1 0.27 -11.01 -11.29
C MET A 1 1.61 -10.59 -10.70
N PRO A 2 1.67 -9.93 -9.54
CA PRO A 2 2.94 -9.50 -8.95
C PRO A 2 3.90 -10.68 -8.72
N LEU A 3 5.18 -10.45 -8.98
CA LEU A 3 6.24 -11.47 -8.86
C LEU A 3 6.23 -12.16 -7.49
N LEU A 4 5.97 -11.41 -6.43
CA LEU A 4 5.93 -11.92 -5.06
C LEU A 4 4.85 -13.00 -4.88
N ILE A 5 3.64 -12.79 -5.41
CA ILE A 5 2.52 -13.77 -5.31
C ILE A 5 2.90 -15.06 -6.02
N LYS A 6 3.54 -14.94 -7.19
CA LYS A 6 4.00 -16.08 -7.97
C LYS A 6 5.12 -16.86 -7.25
N SER A 7 6.09 -16.16 -6.66
CA SER A 7 7.20 -16.78 -5.92
C SER A 7 6.75 -17.48 -4.64
N LEU A 8 5.71 -16.97 -3.97
CA LEU A 8 5.13 -17.58 -2.77
C LEU A 8 4.09 -18.66 -3.08
N LYS A 9 3.82 -18.93 -4.36
CA LYS A 9 2.82 -19.92 -4.83
C LYS A 9 1.42 -19.72 -4.23
N LEU A 10 1.05 -18.46 -3.96
CA LEU A 10 -0.26 -18.12 -3.39
C LEU A 10 -1.35 -18.23 -4.45
N THR A 11 -2.52 -18.75 -4.06
CA THR A 11 -3.71 -18.79 -4.91
C THR A 11 -4.39 -17.43 -4.98
N LYS A 12 -5.37 -17.27 -5.90
CA LYS A 12 -6.17 -16.04 -6.00
C LYS A 12 -6.98 -15.78 -4.73
N GLU A 13 -7.48 -16.83 -4.10
CA GLU A 13 -8.28 -16.79 -2.87
C GLU A 13 -7.45 -16.37 -1.67
N GLN A 14 -6.15 -16.68 -1.68
CA GLN A 14 -5.19 -16.30 -0.64
C GLN A 14 -4.62 -14.89 -0.84
N THR A 15 -5.00 -14.21 -1.93
CA THR A 15 -4.45 -12.90 -2.26
C THR A 15 -5.53 -11.88 -2.50
N GLN A 16 -5.38 -10.72 -1.89
CA GLN A 16 -6.26 -9.58 -2.07
C GLN A 16 -5.44 -8.38 -2.54
N GLN A 17 -5.81 -7.83 -3.70
CA GLN A 17 -5.15 -6.63 -4.22
C GLN A 17 -5.95 -5.40 -3.80
N ARG A 18 -5.28 -4.45 -3.16
CA ARG A 18 -5.89 -3.17 -2.76
C ARG A 18 -5.06 -1.99 -3.26
N ILE A 19 -5.74 -0.92 -3.56
CA ILE A 19 -5.13 0.38 -3.75
C ILE A 19 -4.95 1.00 -2.36
N ASP A 20 -3.81 1.62 -2.14
CA ASP A 20 -3.57 2.42 -0.93
C ASP A 20 -4.60 3.55 -0.84
N TYR A 21 -5.26 3.66 0.31
CA TYR A 21 -6.29 4.67 0.55
C TYR A 21 -5.76 6.09 0.35
N TRP A 22 -4.57 6.38 0.88
CA TRP A 22 -3.99 7.71 0.79
C TRP A 22 -3.61 8.07 -0.65
N HIS A 23 -3.17 7.08 -1.41
CA HIS A 23 -2.90 7.26 -2.83
C HIS A 23 -4.18 7.57 -3.63
N ALA A 24 -5.29 6.88 -3.33
CA ALA A 24 -6.59 7.22 -3.91
C ALA A 24 -7.05 8.63 -3.50
N VAL A 25 -6.82 9.03 -2.24
CA VAL A 25 -7.11 10.39 -1.76
C VAL A 25 -6.28 11.46 -2.49
N GLU A 26 -5.01 11.19 -2.82
CA GLU A 26 -4.20 12.09 -3.64
C GLU A 26 -4.81 12.33 -5.02
N TYR A 27 -5.34 11.30 -5.67
CA TYR A 27 -6.05 11.46 -6.94
C TYR A 27 -7.32 12.29 -6.81
N LEU A 28 -8.10 12.14 -5.72
CA LEU A 28 -9.23 13.02 -5.42
C LEU A 28 -8.78 14.48 -5.25
N GLY A 29 -7.63 14.69 -4.61
CA GLY A 29 -7.00 16.00 -4.49
C GLY A 29 -6.70 16.60 -5.87
N LYS A 30 -6.02 15.86 -6.75
CA LYS A 30 -5.70 16.31 -8.13
C LYS A 30 -6.96 16.66 -8.93
N ILE A 31 -8.01 15.85 -8.81
CA ILE A 31 -9.28 16.07 -9.50
C ILE A 31 -9.92 17.38 -9.04
N VAL A 32 -10.04 17.62 -7.74
CA VAL A 32 -10.64 18.85 -7.22
C VAL A 32 -9.76 20.07 -7.49
N GLU A 33 -8.43 19.92 -7.50
CA GLU A 33 -7.50 20.99 -7.88
C GLU A 33 -7.66 21.43 -9.33
N SER A 34 -7.96 20.50 -10.22
CA SER A 34 -8.18 20.76 -11.65
C SER A 34 -9.57 21.33 -11.97
N SER A 35 -10.46 21.40 -10.98
CA SER A 35 -11.81 21.94 -11.16
C SER A 35 -11.84 23.47 -10.97
N SER A 36 -12.92 24.10 -11.41
CA SER A 36 -13.16 25.54 -11.19
C SER A 36 -13.56 25.89 -9.74
N GLN A 37 -13.80 24.89 -8.87
CA GLN A 37 -14.15 25.13 -7.49
C GLN A 37 -12.97 25.70 -6.70
N GLN A 38 -13.25 26.68 -5.84
CA GLN A 38 -12.25 27.30 -4.97
C GLN A 38 -12.75 27.45 -3.53
N GLY A 39 -11.82 27.57 -2.57
CA GLY A 39 -12.13 27.85 -1.18
C GLY A 39 -12.90 26.75 -0.45
N LYS A 40 -13.90 27.15 0.35
CA LYS A 40 -14.70 26.25 1.20
C LYS A 40 -15.40 25.11 0.43
N PRO A 41 -16.04 25.34 -0.74
CA PRO A 41 -16.65 24.26 -1.53
C PRO A 41 -15.68 23.14 -1.91
N LYS A 42 -14.47 23.49 -2.33
CA LYS A 42 -13.39 22.56 -2.68
C LYS A 42 -13.01 21.65 -1.50
N THR A 43 -12.74 22.26 -0.36
CA THR A 43 -12.38 21.53 0.87
C THR A 43 -13.50 20.60 1.32
N GLN A 44 -14.74 21.08 1.27
CA GLN A 44 -15.91 20.30 1.64
C GLN A 44 -16.15 19.14 0.69
N TRP A 45 -16.01 19.34 -0.62
CA TRP A 45 -16.12 18.27 -1.62
C TRP A 45 -15.10 17.17 -1.34
N LEU A 46 -13.82 17.53 -1.19
CA LEU A 46 -12.74 16.58 -0.91
C LEU A 46 -13.01 15.80 0.39
N LYS A 47 -13.42 16.47 1.45
CA LYS A 47 -13.78 15.83 2.73
C LYS A 47 -14.92 14.82 2.56
N THR A 48 -15.94 15.19 1.79
CA THR A 48 -17.09 14.33 1.52
C THR A 48 -16.68 13.09 0.73
N GLN A 49 -15.89 13.26 -0.35
CA GLN A 49 -15.46 12.10 -1.15
C GLN A 49 -14.50 11.18 -0.41
N LYS A 50 -13.61 11.72 0.44
CA LYS A 50 -12.76 10.91 1.34
C LYS A 50 -13.60 10.03 2.26
N ASN A 51 -14.64 10.57 2.89
CA ASN A 51 -15.52 9.82 3.76
C ASN A 51 -16.30 8.74 3.00
N ARG A 52 -16.81 9.04 1.80
CA ARG A 52 -17.50 8.07 0.93
C ARG A 52 -16.56 6.94 0.53
N LEU A 53 -15.35 7.29 0.10
CA LEU A 53 -14.32 6.33 -0.25
C LEU A 53 -13.97 5.41 0.93
N TYR A 54 -13.80 5.97 2.12
CA TYR A 54 -13.54 5.22 3.35
C TYR A 54 -14.66 4.22 3.68
N ARG A 55 -15.92 4.58 3.39
CA ARG A 55 -17.10 3.73 3.59
C ARG A 55 -17.32 2.70 2.46
N GLY A 56 -16.47 2.68 1.43
CA GLY A 56 -16.63 1.80 0.28
C GLY A 56 -17.69 2.24 -0.74
N GLU A 57 -18.18 3.49 -0.64
CA GLU A 57 -19.21 4.07 -1.52
C GLU A 57 -18.59 4.52 -2.86
N ILE A 58 -17.83 3.65 -3.51
CA ILE A 58 -17.04 4.01 -4.71
C ILE A 58 -17.91 4.46 -5.89
N GLY A 59 -19.11 3.88 -6.04
CA GLY A 59 -20.05 4.31 -7.09
C GLY A 59 -20.43 5.77 -6.98
N THR A 60 -20.75 6.21 -5.76
CA THR A 60 -21.09 7.61 -5.45
C THR A 60 -19.90 8.54 -5.66
N VAL A 61 -18.68 8.09 -5.33
CA VAL A 61 -17.46 8.85 -5.59
C VAL A 61 -17.25 9.06 -7.10
N VAL A 62 -17.42 8.03 -7.92
CA VAL A 62 -17.28 8.11 -9.38
C VAL A 62 -18.32 9.07 -9.99
N ILE A 63 -19.57 9.02 -9.52
CA ILE A 63 -20.62 9.96 -9.94
C ILE A 63 -20.22 11.40 -9.60
N ALA A 64 -19.80 11.65 -8.36
CA ALA A 64 -19.39 12.99 -7.93
C ALA A 64 -18.16 13.52 -8.70
N ILE A 65 -17.24 12.64 -9.11
CA ILE A 65 -16.11 13.03 -9.97
C ILE A 65 -16.63 13.44 -11.35
N ARG A 66 -17.53 12.67 -11.97
CA ARG A 66 -18.11 13.00 -13.29
C ARG A 66 -18.84 14.34 -13.27
N GLU A 67 -19.64 14.57 -12.24
CA GLU A 67 -20.34 15.85 -12.06
C GLU A 67 -19.36 17.02 -11.92
N LEU A 68 -18.25 16.82 -11.21
CA LEU A 68 -17.25 17.86 -10.98
C LEU A 68 -16.47 18.21 -12.26
N ILE A 69 -16.07 17.24 -13.07
CA ILE A 69 -15.27 17.45 -14.28
C ILE A 69 -16.12 17.82 -15.51
N GLY A 70 -17.44 17.60 -15.46
CA GLY A 70 -18.40 17.96 -16.50
C GLY A 70 -18.29 17.13 -17.77
N GLU A 71 -18.91 17.65 -18.87
CA GLU A 71 -19.04 16.90 -20.14
C GLU A 71 -17.74 16.92 -21.00
N LYS A 72 -16.85 17.89 -20.79
CA LYS A 72 -15.62 18.05 -21.57
C LYS A 72 -14.38 17.99 -20.67
N PRO A 73 -14.11 16.82 -20.06
CA PRO A 73 -12.96 16.67 -19.19
C PRO A 73 -11.64 16.76 -19.99
N SER A 74 -10.59 17.25 -19.35
CA SER A 74 -9.25 17.17 -19.89
C SER A 74 -8.77 15.70 -19.98
N LYS A 75 -7.69 15.47 -20.74
CA LYS A 75 -7.06 14.13 -20.81
C LYS A 75 -6.64 13.62 -19.44
N GLU A 76 -6.13 14.50 -18.59
CA GLU A 76 -5.70 14.15 -17.24
C GLU A 76 -6.89 13.81 -16.35
N GLN A 77 -7.96 14.61 -16.36
CA GLN A 77 -9.19 14.36 -15.63
C GLN A 77 -9.82 13.02 -16.04
N THR A 78 -9.83 12.73 -17.34
CA THR A 78 -10.29 11.44 -17.87
C THR A 78 -9.43 10.28 -17.34
N THR A 79 -8.11 10.45 -17.28
CA THR A 79 -7.20 9.44 -16.75
C THR A 79 -7.48 9.16 -15.27
N TRP A 80 -7.67 10.21 -14.47
CA TRP A 80 -7.98 10.06 -13.05
C TRP A 80 -9.37 9.45 -12.81
N LEU A 81 -10.38 9.83 -13.60
CA LEU A 81 -11.69 9.19 -13.54
C LEU A 81 -11.59 7.69 -13.85
N ASN A 82 -10.88 7.33 -14.93
CA ASN A 82 -10.68 5.94 -15.33
C ASN A 82 -9.94 5.13 -14.27
N TYR A 83 -9.04 5.76 -13.52
CA TYR A 83 -8.39 5.12 -12.37
C TYR A 83 -9.42 4.66 -11.33
N PHE A 84 -10.38 5.52 -10.93
CA PHE A 84 -11.44 5.14 -9.99
C PHE A 84 -12.41 4.11 -10.58
N VAL A 85 -12.76 4.24 -11.85
CA VAL A 85 -13.63 3.25 -12.52
C VAL A 85 -12.96 1.88 -12.55
N ASN A 86 -11.74 1.80 -13.06
CA ASN A 86 -11.03 0.53 -13.20
C ASN A 86 -10.71 -0.13 -11.85
N HIS A 87 -10.07 0.61 -10.95
CA HIS A 87 -9.64 0.04 -9.67
C HIS A 87 -10.76 -0.05 -8.66
N GLY A 88 -11.69 0.88 -8.67
CA GLY A 88 -12.80 0.93 -7.72
C GLY A 88 -13.97 0.04 -8.13
N LEU A 89 -14.58 0.32 -9.28
CA LEU A 89 -15.78 -0.39 -9.72
C LEU A 89 -15.47 -1.75 -10.35
N THR A 90 -14.55 -1.79 -11.33
CA THR A 90 -14.30 -3.03 -12.09
C THR A 90 -13.55 -4.08 -11.27
N HIS A 91 -12.50 -3.68 -10.58
CA HIS A 91 -11.64 -4.61 -9.85
C HIS A 91 -11.86 -4.64 -8.33
N ARG A 92 -12.74 -3.80 -7.79
CA ARG A 92 -13.10 -3.70 -6.37
C ARG A 92 -11.89 -3.57 -5.43
N ARG A 93 -10.82 -2.93 -5.90
CA ARG A 93 -9.57 -2.74 -5.14
C ARG A 93 -9.63 -1.57 -4.15
N MET A 94 -10.75 -0.83 -4.12
CA MET A 94 -11.01 0.31 -3.25
C MET A 94 -12.17 0.04 -2.28
N ASP A 95 -12.49 -1.20 -2.02
CA ASP A 95 -13.51 -1.60 -1.04
C ASP A 95 -12.91 -1.59 0.38
N TYR A 96 -12.71 -0.36 0.90
CA TYR A 96 -12.04 -0.17 2.19
C TYR A 96 -12.91 -0.56 3.37
N SER A 97 -14.24 -0.50 3.24
CA SER A 97 -15.15 -0.91 4.31
C SER A 97 -14.96 -2.38 4.68
N VAL A 98 -14.86 -3.25 3.69
CA VAL A 98 -14.56 -4.67 3.91
C VAL A 98 -13.22 -4.86 4.58
N SER A 99 -12.18 -4.12 4.16
CA SER A 99 -10.87 -4.20 4.82
C SER A 99 -10.92 -3.84 6.29
N LEU A 100 -11.66 -2.78 6.62
CA LEU A 100 -11.79 -2.31 8.01
C LEU A 100 -12.54 -3.33 8.88
N THR A 101 -13.59 -3.95 8.32
CA THR A 101 -14.31 -5.03 9.00
C THR A 101 -13.41 -6.23 9.26
N ASP A 102 -12.54 -6.57 8.31
CA ASP A 102 -11.59 -7.68 8.42
C ASP A 102 -10.30 -7.31 9.18
N HIS A 103 -10.24 -6.12 9.79
CA HIS A 103 -9.05 -5.59 10.48
C HIS A 103 -7.79 -5.54 9.60
N LEU A 104 -7.96 -5.38 8.29
CA LEU A 104 -6.85 -5.27 7.34
C LEU A 104 -6.43 -3.81 7.14
N PRO A 105 -5.14 -3.53 6.96
CA PRO A 105 -4.67 -2.17 6.68
C PRO A 105 -5.18 -1.68 5.34
N ILE A 106 -5.64 -0.43 5.30
CA ILE A 106 -6.11 0.24 4.06
C ILE A 106 -5.02 1.11 3.41
N GLY A 107 -3.88 1.27 4.06
CA GLY A 107 -2.74 2.06 3.57
C GLY A 107 -1.42 1.32 3.72
N SER A 108 -0.42 1.76 2.95
CA SER A 108 0.94 1.19 2.91
C SER A 108 1.84 1.60 4.09
N GLY A 109 1.39 2.50 4.96
CA GLY A 109 2.22 3.10 6.02
C GLY A 109 2.91 2.08 6.93
N ALA A 110 2.26 0.94 7.23
CA ALA A 110 2.88 -0.14 8.01
C ALA A 110 4.04 -0.80 7.26
N ILE A 111 3.89 -1.02 5.94
CA ILE A 111 4.92 -1.61 5.07
C ILE A 111 6.08 -0.62 4.90
N GLU A 112 5.80 0.64 4.64
CA GLU A 112 6.81 1.71 4.51
C GLU A 112 7.61 1.86 5.80
N SER A 113 6.93 1.84 6.96
CA SER A 113 7.58 1.85 8.27
C SER A 113 8.45 0.61 8.49
N ALA A 114 8.00 -0.57 8.07
CA ALA A 114 8.78 -1.80 8.14
C ALA A 114 10.02 -1.73 7.24
N VAL A 115 9.87 -1.31 5.98
CA VAL A 115 10.98 -1.10 5.04
C VAL A 115 12.00 -0.12 5.62
N ARG A 116 11.54 1.02 6.15
CA ARG A 116 12.42 2.00 6.80
C ARG A 116 13.22 1.36 7.94
N ARG A 117 12.55 0.66 8.87
CA ARG A 117 13.16 0.11 10.07
C ARG A 117 14.04 -1.11 9.81
N VAL A 118 13.65 -1.96 8.87
CA VAL A 118 14.39 -3.21 8.57
C VAL A 118 15.52 -2.95 7.59
N ILE A 119 15.24 -2.22 6.51
CA ILE A 119 16.17 -2.05 5.38
C ILE A 119 16.91 -0.70 5.46
N ASN A 120 16.18 0.42 5.36
CA ASN A 120 16.80 1.72 5.09
C ASN A 120 17.76 2.17 6.18
N LEU A 121 17.43 1.96 7.45
CA LEU A 121 18.27 2.40 8.57
C LEU A 121 19.59 1.64 8.72
N ARG A 122 19.82 0.58 7.95
CA ARG A 122 21.04 -0.24 8.08
C ARG A 122 21.72 -0.55 6.77
N VAL A 123 20.94 -0.72 5.70
CA VAL A 123 21.47 -1.14 4.40
C VAL A 123 21.62 0.03 3.42
N LYS A 124 20.76 1.05 3.55
CA LYS A 124 20.78 2.27 2.73
C LYS A 124 21.41 3.44 3.50
N SER A 125 22.73 3.45 3.66
CA SER A 125 23.43 4.65 4.13
C SER A 125 24.49 5.11 3.11
N ASN A 126 24.77 6.41 3.11
CA ASN A 126 25.59 7.06 2.06
C ASN A 126 27.05 6.57 1.94
N ALA A 127 27.53 5.72 2.84
CA ALA A 127 28.89 5.22 2.84
C ALA A 127 28.97 3.72 3.16
N THR A 128 27.85 2.99 3.04
CA THR A 128 27.82 1.57 3.41
C THR A 128 27.70 0.73 2.16
N TYR A 129 28.75 0.00 1.85
CA TYR A 129 28.78 -1.00 0.79
C TYR A 129 28.61 -2.38 1.39
N TRP A 130 27.61 -3.11 0.89
CA TRP A 130 27.29 -4.47 1.34
C TRP A 130 27.56 -5.47 0.24
N LEU A 131 28.23 -6.56 0.58
CA LEU A 131 28.10 -7.77 -0.22
C LEU A 131 26.64 -8.25 -0.13
N ARG A 132 26.09 -8.72 -1.24
CA ARG A 132 24.67 -9.11 -1.33
C ARG A 132 24.27 -10.09 -0.22
N GLU A 133 25.09 -11.11 0.00
CA GLU A 133 24.85 -12.15 1.01
C GLU A 133 24.78 -11.58 2.43
N ASN A 134 25.69 -10.65 2.75
CA ASN A 134 25.70 -10.00 4.06
C ASN A 134 24.48 -9.08 4.24
N ALA A 135 24.08 -8.36 3.19
CA ALA A 135 22.88 -7.53 3.22
C ALA A 135 21.62 -8.38 3.46
N GLU A 136 21.46 -9.49 2.76
CA GLU A 136 20.33 -10.41 2.94
C GLU A 136 20.30 -10.98 4.36
N THR A 137 21.42 -11.39 4.90
CA THR A 137 21.55 -11.92 6.26
C THR A 137 21.13 -10.88 7.30
N ILE A 138 21.63 -9.65 7.19
CA ILE A 138 21.27 -8.56 8.11
C ILE A 138 19.79 -8.19 7.99
N ILE A 139 19.23 -8.16 6.80
CA ILE A 139 17.79 -7.89 6.60
C ILE A 139 16.95 -8.97 7.26
N ARG A 140 17.26 -10.25 7.06
CA ARG A 140 16.55 -11.36 7.71
C ARG A 140 16.64 -11.29 9.23
N PHE A 141 17.83 -11.10 9.77
CA PHE A 141 18.05 -10.98 11.22
C PHE A 141 17.23 -9.82 11.82
N ARG A 142 17.25 -8.65 11.18
CA ARG A 142 16.45 -7.50 11.63
C ARG A 142 14.94 -7.73 11.53
N ALA A 143 14.48 -8.40 10.47
CA ALA A 143 13.07 -8.75 10.31
C ALA A 143 12.60 -9.63 11.49
N TRP A 144 13.37 -10.64 11.87
CA TRP A 144 13.07 -11.50 13.01
C TRP A 144 13.05 -10.76 14.34
N ILE A 145 14.03 -9.88 14.59
CA ILE A 145 14.06 -9.04 15.80
C ILE A 145 12.85 -8.12 15.85
N LYS A 146 12.54 -7.43 14.76
CA LYS A 146 11.42 -6.48 14.70
C LYS A 146 10.05 -7.16 14.74
N ALA A 147 9.97 -8.42 14.34
CA ALA A 147 8.78 -9.26 14.51
C ALA A 147 8.62 -9.84 15.93
N GLY A 148 9.52 -9.52 16.87
CA GLY A 148 9.51 -10.08 18.23
C GLY A 148 9.94 -11.55 18.31
N ARG A 149 10.52 -12.09 17.24
CA ARG A 149 10.90 -13.51 17.11
C ARG A 149 12.40 -13.78 17.37
N ALA A 150 13.10 -12.87 18.02
CA ALA A 150 14.53 -13.01 18.30
C ALA A 150 14.86 -14.32 19.04
N LYS A 151 14.06 -14.69 20.04
CA LYS A 151 14.26 -15.95 20.80
C LYS A 151 14.22 -17.19 19.88
N GLN A 152 13.29 -17.24 18.93
CA GLN A 152 13.17 -18.36 17.99
C GLN A 152 14.40 -18.45 17.07
N LEU A 153 14.95 -17.31 16.65
CA LEU A 153 16.15 -17.27 15.84
C LEU A 153 17.36 -17.84 16.61
N PHE A 154 17.55 -17.42 17.86
CA PHE A 154 18.65 -17.93 18.70
C PHE A 154 18.50 -19.42 19.02
N HIS A 155 17.28 -19.92 19.27
CA HIS A 155 17.06 -21.35 19.44
C HIS A 155 17.44 -22.16 18.19
N GLN A 156 17.15 -21.67 16.99
CA GLN A 156 17.51 -22.35 15.74
C GLN A 156 19.02 -22.36 15.47
N THR A 157 19.74 -21.34 15.94
CA THR A 157 21.20 -21.22 15.73
C THR A 157 22.03 -21.91 16.81
N THR A 158 21.52 -22.07 18.02
CA THR A 158 22.26 -22.71 19.13
C THR A 158 22.16 -24.24 19.14
N TYR A 159 21.26 -24.84 18.37
CA TYR A 159 21.11 -26.30 18.26
C TYR A 159 21.83 -26.92 17.06
N VAL A 160 22.51 -26.14 16.23
CA VAL A 160 23.48 -26.70 15.27
C VAL A 160 24.82 -26.85 16.01
N THR A 161 24.95 -27.91 16.79
CA THR A 161 26.27 -28.37 17.19
C THR A 161 27.04 -28.70 15.91
N PRO A 162 28.25 -28.15 15.67
CA PRO A 162 29.11 -28.69 14.65
C PRO A 162 29.44 -30.10 15.09
N GLU A 163 29.06 -31.10 14.31
CA GLU A 163 29.76 -32.40 14.39
C GLU A 163 31.22 -32.08 14.12
N LEU A 164 32.04 -32.12 15.16
CA LEU A 164 33.47 -32.11 15.04
C LEU A 164 33.83 -33.36 14.23
N ALA A 165 34.16 -33.15 12.96
CA ALA A 165 34.79 -34.17 12.14
C ALA A 165 36.09 -34.51 12.86
N VAL A 166 36.15 -35.73 13.38
CA VAL A 166 37.37 -36.39 13.85
C VAL A 166 38.11 -36.94 12.62
#